data_5401c065b03eb271fbe9a99dd6b13150
#
_entry.id   5401c065b03eb271fbe9a99dd6b13150
#
_cell.length_a   1.000
_cell.length_b   1.000
_cell.length_c   1.000
_cell.angle_alpha   90.00
_cell.angle_beta   90.00
_cell.angle_gamma   90.00
#
_symmetry.space_group_name_H-M   'P 1'
#
loop_
_entity.id
_entity.type
_entity.pdbx_description
1 polymer ?
#
loop_
_entity_poly.entity_id
_entity_poly.type
_entity_poly.pdbx_seq_one_letter_code
_entity_poly.pdbx_strand_id
1 'polypeptide(L)'
;MASKESKTGREMGRSRCFLDISIGGELEGRIVIELYNDVVPKTAENFRALCTGEKGVGPNTGVPLHYKGCCFHRVIKGFMVQGGDISAGDGTGGESIYGLKFEDENLELKHERKGMLSMANSGPNTNGSQFFITTTRTAHLDGKHVVFGKVVKGMGVVRSIEHVTPGDADCPASDVLIVDCGEIPEGADDGICNFFQDGDSYPDWPADLNEIPNELSWWMSAVNSIKAFGNEHFKKQDYKMALKKYRKALRYLDICWEKEGIDEERSSALRKAKSQIFTNSAASKLKLGDLKGALLDTDFAIRDGENNAKALFRQGQAYMALNDVDAAAESFKKALLLEPNDAGIKRELNAARKKVGGFNRIRNFL
;
A
#
# COMPACT_ATOMS: atom_id res chain seq x y z
N MET A 1 4.26 -63.44 7.71
CA MET A 1 4.97 -62.23 8.13
C MET A 1 4.80 -61.19 7.02
N ALA A 2 3.87 -60.28 7.17
CA ALA A 2 3.61 -59.23 6.19
C ALA A 2 4.26 -57.97 6.72
N SER A 3 5.28 -57.45 6.03
CA SER A 3 5.96 -56.22 6.32
C SER A 3 5.04 -55.03 6.11
N LYS A 4 4.74 -54.33 7.17
CA LYS A 4 4.10 -53.00 7.10
C LYS A 4 5.14 -51.99 6.56
N GLU A 5 4.99 -51.63 5.31
CA GLU A 5 5.62 -50.40 4.78
C GLU A 5 4.96 -49.21 5.42
N SER A 6 5.69 -48.55 6.32
CA SER A 6 5.33 -47.23 6.86
C SER A 6 5.54 -46.19 5.77
N LYS A 7 4.46 -45.78 5.08
CA LYS A 7 4.45 -44.53 4.32
C LYS A 7 4.55 -43.38 5.33
N THR A 8 5.76 -42.93 5.61
CA THR A 8 6.01 -41.60 6.17
C THR A 8 5.69 -40.58 5.09
N GLY A 9 4.41 -40.21 4.98
CA GLY A 9 4.02 -39.01 4.25
C GLY A 9 4.66 -37.80 4.94
N ARG A 10 5.70 -37.20 4.36
CA ARG A 10 6.05 -35.83 4.68
C ARG A 10 4.77 -35.02 4.47
N GLU A 11 4.25 -34.41 5.51
CA GLU A 11 3.29 -33.30 5.33
C GLU A 11 4.02 -32.27 4.47
N MET A 12 3.63 -32.16 3.21
CA MET A 12 4.15 -31.13 2.33
C MET A 12 3.64 -29.81 2.90
N GLY A 13 4.57 -28.99 3.41
CA GLY A 13 4.26 -27.65 3.87
C GLY A 13 3.54 -26.85 2.77
N ARG A 14 2.66 -25.94 3.14
CA ARG A 14 1.95 -25.09 2.17
C ARG A 14 2.94 -24.20 1.44
N SER A 15 2.91 -24.26 0.10
CA SER A 15 3.75 -23.42 -0.75
C SER A 15 3.40 -21.94 -0.58
N ARG A 16 4.40 -21.07 -0.69
CA ARG A 16 4.22 -19.62 -0.66
C ARG A 16 4.66 -19.01 -1.98
N CYS A 17 3.88 -18.05 -2.46
CA CYS A 17 4.19 -17.25 -3.64
C CYS A 17 4.18 -15.76 -3.28
N PHE A 18 4.79 -14.95 -4.12
CA PHE A 18 4.74 -13.50 -4.00
C PHE A 18 4.29 -12.83 -5.30
N LEU A 19 3.67 -11.67 -5.16
CA LEU A 19 3.36 -10.73 -6.24
C LEU A 19 3.89 -9.36 -5.84
N ASP A 20 4.77 -8.78 -6.65
CA ASP A 20 5.24 -7.39 -6.50
C ASP A 20 4.39 -6.48 -7.35
N ILE A 21 3.83 -5.45 -6.75
CA ILE A 21 2.80 -4.62 -7.35
C ILE A 21 3.32 -3.22 -7.63
N SER A 22 2.99 -2.69 -8.81
CA SER A 22 3.08 -1.25 -9.09
C SER A 22 1.69 -0.67 -9.36
N ILE A 23 1.52 0.61 -8.99
CA ILE A 23 0.31 1.40 -9.25
C ILE A 23 0.73 2.69 -9.94
N GLY A 24 0.22 2.93 -11.15
CA GLY A 24 0.59 4.11 -11.93
C GLY A 24 2.09 4.20 -12.24
N GLY A 25 2.76 3.06 -12.41
CA GLY A 25 4.19 2.96 -12.66
C GLY A 25 5.11 3.07 -11.44
N GLU A 26 4.55 3.27 -10.23
CA GLU A 26 5.31 3.34 -8.98
C GLU A 26 5.19 2.03 -8.20
N LEU A 27 6.31 1.49 -7.73
CA LEU A 27 6.32 0.30 -6.87
C LEU A 27 5.49 0.57 -5.61
N GLU A 28 4.54 -0.32 -5.32
CA GLU A 28 3.68 -0.21 -4.13
C GLU A 28 4.13 -1.13 -3.00
N GLY A 29 4.46 -2.38 -3.30
CA GLY A 29 4.91 -3.34 -2.32
C GLY A 29 4.69 -4.78 -2.77
N ARG A 30 4.89 -5.73 -1.86
CA ARG A 30 4.77 -7.18 -2.08
C ARG A 30 3.55 -7.76 -1.38
N ILE A 31 2.84 -8.64 -2.08
CA ILE A 31 1.79 -9.50 -1.52
C ILE A 31 2.39 -10.90 -1.39
N VAL A 32 2.36 -11.47 -0.19
CA VAL A 32 2.77 -12.86 0.08
C VAL A 32 1.54 -13.72 0.29
N ILE A 33 1.50 -14.82 -0.42
CA ILE A 33 0.35 -15.72 -0.54
C ILE A 33 0.76 -17.11 -0.07
N GLU A 34 -0.05 -17.72 0.78
CA GLU A 34 0.03 -19.13 1.14
C GLU A 34 -0.99 -19.92 0.34
N LEU A 35 -0.55 -20.96 -0.35
CA LEU A 35 -1.39 -21.82 -1.18
C LEU A 35 -1.89 -23.03 -0.40
N TYR A 36 -3.11 -23.47 -0.68
CA TYR A 36 -3.74 -24.63 -0.05
C TYR A 36 -3.51 -25.93 -0.87
N ASN A 37 -2.24 -26.21 -1.18
CA ASN A 37 -1.84 -27.40 -1.93
C ASN A 37 -2.13 -28.73 -1.20
N ASP A 38 -2.46 -28.67 0.09
CA ASP A 38 -2.98 -29.79 0.87
C ASP A 38 -4.47 -30.12 0.60
N VAL A 39 -5.25 -29.15 0.10
CA VAL A 39 -6.70 -29.25 -0.15
C VAL A 39 -7.03 -29.22 -1.64
N VAL A 40 -6.40 -28.32 -2.37
CA VAL A 40 -6.61 -28.10 -3.81
C VAL A 40 -5.26 -28.05 -4.57
N PRO A 41 -4.54 -29.19 -4.59
CA PRO A 41 -3.18 -29.26 -5.14
C PRO A 41 -3.09 -28.84 -6.60
N LYS A 42 -4.06 -29.19 -7.43
CA LYS A 42 -4.09 -28.85 -8.86
C LYS A 42 -4.28 -27.34 -9.07
N THR A 43 -5.20 -26.73 -8.37
CA THR A 43 -5.46 -25.28 -8.46
C THR A 43 -4.31 -24.49 -7.88
N ALA A 44 -3.74 -24.93 -6.76
CA ALA A 44 -2.57 -24.31 -6.14
C ALA A 44 -1.34 -24.39 -7.07
N GLU A 45 -1.10 -25.53 -7.72
CA GLU A 45 0.01 -25.71 -8.68
C GLU A 45 -0.17 -24.83 -9.92
N ASN A 46 -1.39 -24.67 -10.43
CA ASN A 46 -1.66 -23.71 -11.51
C ASN A 46 -1.17 -22.32 -11.17
N PHE A 47 -1.57 -21.80 -9.98
CA PHE A 47 -1.15 -20.47 -9.55
C PHE A 47 0.36 -20.37 -9.31
N ARG A 48 0.97 -21.36 -8.64
CA ARG A 48 2.41 -21.40 -8.39
C ARG A 48 3.21 -21.35 -9.69
N ALA A 49 2.86 -22.21 -10.64
CA ALA A 49 3.55 -22.30 -11.92
C ALA A 49 3.37 -21.04 -12.79
N LEU A 50 2.21 -20.36 -12.70
CA LEU A 50 1.99 -19.06 -13.32
C LEU A 50 2.76 -17.93 -12.62
N CYS A 51 3.07 -18.06 -11.32
CA CYS A 51 3.98 -17.14 -10.63
C CYS A 51 5.43 -17.33 -11.08
N THR A 52 5.89 -18.55 -11.30
CA THR A 52 7.29 -18.84 -11.70
C THR A 52 7.53 -18.72 -13.21
N GLY A 53 6.48 -18.84 -14.03
CA GLY A 53 6.60 -18.82 -15.48
C GLY A 53 7.26 -20.07 -16.08
N GLU A 54 7.49 -21.11 -15.28
CA GLU A 54 8.25 -22.32 -15.65
C GLU A 54 7.63 -23.18 -16.75
N LYS A 55 6.35 -22.99 -17.05
CA LYS A 55 5.63 -23.75 -18.09
C LYS A 55 5.79 -23.18 -19.50
N GLY A 56 6.50 -22.05 -19.63
CA GLY A 56 6.79 -21.44 -20.92
C GLY A 56 5.56 -20.80 -21.56
N VAL A 57 5.29 -21.12 -22.81
CA VAL A 57 4.23 -20.50 -23.62
C VAL A 57 2.99 -21.40 -23.68
N GLY A 58 1.82 -20.79 -23.50
CA GLY A 58 0.53 -21.47 -23.58
C GLY A 58 0.24 -21.97 -24.98
N PRO A 59 -0.13 -23.25 -25.15
CA PRO A 59 -0.34 -23.83 -26.48
C PRO A 59 -1.58 -23.27 -27.19
N ASN A 60 -2.54 -22.70 -26.48
CA ASN A 60 -3.78 -22.20 -27.05
C ASN A 60 -3.73 -20.70 -27.33
N THR A 61 -3.16 -19.92 -26.39
CA THR A 61 -3.11 -18.44 -26.49
C THR A 61 -1.83 -17.93 -27.13
N GLY A 62 -0.76 -18.72 -27.12
CA GLY A 62 0.55 -18.31 -27.65
C GLY A 62 1.28 -17.28 -26.77
N VAL A 63 0.79 -17.02 -25.55
CA VAL A 63 1.40 -16.06 -24.61
C VAL A 63 2.15 -16.80 -23.50
N PRO A 64 3.12 -16.14 -22.82
CA PRO A 64 3.79 -16.73 -21.68
C PRO A 64 2.78 -17.08 -20.56
N LEU A 65 2.86 -18.30 -20.03
CA LEU A 65 2.11 -18.76 -18.87
C LEU A 65 2.75 -18.17 -17.59
N HIS A 66 2.65 -16.86 -17.44
CA HIS A 66 3.32 -16.10 -16.39
C HIS A 66 2.52 -14.86 -15.99
N TYR A 67 2.40 -14.61 -14.69
CA TYR A 67 1.70 -13.43 -14.19
C TYR A 67 2.52 -12.12 -14.27
N LYS A 68 3.83 -12.20 -14.51
CA LYS A 68 4.66 -11.00 -14.65
C LYS A 68 4.22 -10.15 -15.82
N GLY A 69 3.92 -8.87 -15.56
CA GLY A 69 3.36 -7.94 -16.54
C GLY A 69 1.84 -7.95 -16.62
N CYS A 70 1.15 -8.86 -15.92
CA CYS A 70 -0.31 -8.94 -15.90
C CYS A 70 -0.91 -7.84 -15.03
N CYS A 71 -2.08 -7.31 -15.40
CA CYS A 71 -2.78 -6.29 -14.65
C CYS A 71 -3.89 -6.86 -13.75
N PHE A 72 -4.25 -6.06 -12.74
CA PHE A 72 -5.53 -6.16 -12.06
C PHE A 72 -6.54 -5.33 -12.84
N HIS A 73 -7.28 -5.99 -13.72
CA HIS A 73 -8.18 -5.34 -14.69
C HIS A 73 -9.55 -4.99 -14.10
N ARG A 74 -9.92 -5.52 -12.93
CA ARG A 74 -11.20 -5.25 -12.27
C ARG A 74 -11.03 -5.10 -10.76
N VAL A 75 -11.50 -3.97 -10.22
CA VAL A 75 -11.40 -3.64 -8.80
C VAL A 75 -12.73 -3.11 -8.30
N ILE A 76 -13.33 -3.81 -7.34
CA ILE A 76 -14.59 -3.38 -6.72
C ILE A 76 -14.35 -3.18 -5.23
N LYS A 77 -14.43 -1.93 -4.79
CA LYS A 77 -14.24 -1.54 -3.39
C LYS A 77 -15.27 -2.22 -2.48
N GLY A 78 -14.80 -2.80 -1.36
CA GLY A 78 -15.63 -3.54 -0.42
C GLY A 78 -16.04 -4.92 -0.94
N PHE A 79 -15.37 -5.43 -1.99
CA PHE A 79 -15.66 -6.75 -2.55
C PHE A 79 -14.38 -7.52 -2.88
N MET A 80 -13.70 -7.20 -3.98
CA MET A 80 -12.50 -7.94 -4.42
C MET A 80 -11.64 -7.14 -5.40
N VAL A 81 -10.41 -7.59 -5.60
CA VAL A 81 -9.52 -7.17 -6.69
C VAL A 81 -9.23 -8.39 -7.57
N GLN A 82 -9.41 -8.28 -8.89
CA GLN A 82 -9.31 -9.37 -9.86
C GLN A 82 -8.24 -9.08 -10.90
N GLY A 83 -7.41 -10.09 -11.17
CA GLY A 83 -6.34 -10.06 -12.17
C GLY A 83 -6.07 -11.44 -12.74
N GLY A 84 -4.90 -11.61 -13.36
CA GLY A 84 -4.47 -12.90 -13.87
C GLY A 84 -4.96 -13.23 -15.28
N ASP A 85 -5.53 -12.27 -16.01
CA ASP A 85 -5.72 -12.40 -17.46
C ASP A 85 -4.39 -12.18 -18.17
N ILE A 86 -3.64 -13.25 -18.39
CA ILE A 86 -2.30 -13.21 -18.96
C ILE A 86 -2.32 -13.01 -20.50
N SER A 87 -3.44 -13.08 -21.15
CA SER A 87 -3.54 -13.01 -22.61
C SER A 87 -4.16 -11.72 -23.14
N ALA A 88 -5.32 -11.32 -22.65
CA ALA A 88 -6.03 -10.12 -23.10
C ALA A 88 -5.82 -8.93 -22.15
N GLY A 89 -5.70 -9.18 -20.84
CA GLY A 89 -5.53 -8.14 -19.83
C GLY A 89 -6.79 -7.38 -19.48
N ASP A 90 -7.95 -7.72 -20.03
CA ASP A 90 -9.24 -7.06 -19.87
C ASP A 90 -10.31 -7.94 -19.17
N GLY A 91 -9.96 -9.17 -18.82
CA GLY A 91 -10.83 -10.14 -18.17
C GLY A 91 -11.52 -11.12 -19.15
N THR A 92 -11.30 -11.00 -20.43
CA THR A 92 -11.90 -11.89 -21.45
C THR A 92 -11.05 -13.11 -21.75
N GLY A 93 -9.76 -13.09 -21.40
CA GLY A 93 -8.76 -14.09 -21.74
C GLY A 93 -8.30 -14.95 -20.56
N GLY A 94 -7.08 -15.45 -20.69
CA GLY A 94 -6.37 -16.30 -19.73
C GLY A 94 -6.34 -17.77 -20.11
N GLU A 95 -5.23 -18.43 -19.76
CA GLU A 95 -4.98 -19.85 -19.99
C GLU A 95 -4.32 -20.46 -18.75
N SER A 96 -4.77 -21.64 -18.34
CA SER A 96 -4.15 -22.38 -17.24
C SER A 96 -2.95 -23.21 -17.74
N ILE A 97 -2.16 -23.75 -16.82
CA ILE A 97 -1.08 -24.69 -17.18
C ILE A 97 -1.60 -26.03 -17.71
N TYR A 98 -2.89 -26.27 -17.63
CA TYR A 98 -3.58 -27.50 -18.08
C TYR A 98 -4.30 -27.32 -19.41
N GLY A 99 -4.31 -26.12 -19.97
CA GLY A 99 -5.03 -25.71 -21.18
C GLY A 99 -5.93 -24.51 -20.91
N LEU A 100 -6.82 -24.17 -21.87
CA LEU A 100 -7.66 -22.96 -21.74
C LEU A 100 -8.47 -22.93 -20.45
N LYS A 101 -9.05 -24.07 -20.08
CA LYS A 101 -9.89 -24.19 -18.89
C LYS A 101 -9.65 -25.52 -18.18
N PHE A 102 -9.89 -25.55 -16.86
CA PHE A 102 -9.87 -26.77 -16.05
C PHE A 102 -11.02 -26.78 -15.05
N GLU A 103 -11.34 -27.96 -14.55
CA GLU A 103 -12.47 -28.23 -13.68
C GLU A 103 -12.33 -27.60 -12.28
N ASP A 104 -13.46 -27.45 -11.59
CA ASP A 104 -13.51 -27.08 -10.16
C ASP A 104 -13.00 -28.26 -9.33
N GLU A 105 -11.85 -28.08 -8.67
CA GLU A 105 -11.21 -29.18 -7.93
C GLU A 105 -11.93 -29.49 -6.62
N ASN A 106 -12.28 -28.43 -5.87
CA ASN A 106 -12.95 -28.52 -4.58
C ASN A 106 -13.64 -27.19 -4.25
N LEU A 107 -14.88 -27.22 -3.74
CA LEU A 107 -15.68 -26.06 -3.37
C LEU A 107 -16.00 -26.01 -1.86
N GLU A 108 -15.30 -26.83 -1.03
CA GLU A 108 -15.53 -26.91 0.42
C GLU A 108 -15.02 -25.66 1.15
N LEU A 109 -13.88 -25.11 0.71
CA LEU A 109 -13.32 -23.89 1.29
C LEU A 109 -14.21 -22.69 1.02
N LYS A 110 -14.31 -21.80 2.02
CA LYS A 110 -15.24 -20.66 2.02
C LYS A 110 -14.49 -19.33 1.92
N HIS A 111 -15.19 -18.32 1.40
CA HIS A 111 -14.72 -16.92 1.37
C HIS A 111 -15.05 -16.21 2.69
N GLU A 112 -14.53 -16.74 3.80
CA GLU A 112 -14.94 -16.37 5.17
C GLU A 112 -14.42 -15.04 5.66
N ARG A 113 -13.40 -14.48 4.98
CA ARG A 113 -12.72 -13.25 5.37
C ARG A 113 -12.07 -12.55 4.17
N LYS A 114 -11.54 -11.34 4.41
CA LYS A 114 -10.66 -10.64 3.47
C LYS A 114 -9.34 -11.41 3.27
N GLY A 115 -8.75 -11.28 2.09
CA GLY A 115 -7.46 -11.88 1.75
C GLY A 115 -7.56 -13.34 1.30
N MET A 116 -8.76 -13.86 1.02
CA MET A 116 -8.90 -15.19 0.40
C MET A 116 -8.61 -15.08 -1.09
N LEU A 117 -7.78 -16.00 -1.62
CA LEU A 117 -7.53 -16.19 -3.04
C LEU A 117 -8.50 -17.21 -3.62
N SER A 118 -9.14 -16.86 -4.72
CA SER A 118 -10.11 -17.72 -5.38
C SER A 118 -10.03 -17.59 -6.90
N MET A 119 -10.37 -18.66 -7.61
CA MET A 119 -10.38 -18.67 -9.08
C MET A 119 -11.57 -17.86 -9.61
N ALA A 120 -11.30 -16.97 -10.57
CA ALA A 120 -12.34 -16.39 -11.39
C ALA A 120 -12.75 -17.42 -12.46
N ASN A 121 -14.05 -17.53 -12.73
CA ASN A 121 -14.60 -18.42 -13.74
C ASN A 121 -15.83 -17.79 -14.44
N SER A 122 -16.26 -18.39 -15.55
CA SER A 122 -17.46 -18.04 -16.31
C SER A 122 -18.57 -19.07 -16.14
N GLY A 123 -18.57 -19.80 -15.03
CA GLY A 123 -19.46 -20.89 -14.70
C GLY A 123 -18.69 -22.13 -14.24
N PRO A 124 -19.37 -23.23 -13.89
CA PRO A 124 -18.73 -24.43 -13.39
C PRO A 124 -17.65 -25.00 -14.35
N ASN A 125 -16.50 -25.42 -13.79
CA ASN A 125 -15.42 -26.07 -14.53
C ASN A 125 -14.80 -25.20 -15.65
N THR A 126 -14.74 -23.88 -15.42
CA THR A 126 -14.14 -22.94 -16.40
C THR A 126 -12.98 -22.13 -15.82
N ASN A 127 -12.23 -22.70 -14.86
CA ASN A 127 -11.05 -22.06 -14.28
C ASN A 127 -9.94 -21.93 -15.33
N GLY A 128 -9.29 -20.78 -15.39
CA GLY A 128 -8.15 -20.50 -16.26
C GLY A 128 -6.93 -20.01 -15.47
N SER A 129 -6.42 -18.83 -15.85
CA SER A 129 -5.38 -18.13 -15.08
C SER A 129 -5.93 -17.03 -14.19
N GLN A 130 -7.13 -16.54 -14.43
CA GLN A 130 -7.69 -15.42 -13.68
C GLN A 130 -8.02 -15.80 -12.26
N PHE A 131 -7.69 -14.91 -11.33
CA PHE A 131 -7.95 -15.05 -9.89
C PHE A 131 -8.43 -13.71 -9.30
N PHE A 132 -9.01 -13.79 -8.11
CA PHE A 132 -9.31 -12.60 -7.32
C PHE A 132 -8.87 -12.76 -5.86
N ILE A 133 -8.65 -11.62 -5.21
CA ILE A 133 -8.36 -11.51 -3.78
C ILE A 133 -9.52 -10.78 -3.14
N THR A 134 -10.17 -11.38 -2.15
CA THR A 134 -11.28 -10.76 -1.44
C THR A 134 -10.80 -9.63 -0.53
N THR A 135 -11.54 -8.51 -0.49
CA THR A 135 -11.27 -7.39 0.44
C THR A 135 -12.25 -7.36 1.60
N THR A 136 -13.25 -8.24 1.56
CA THR A 136 -14.22 -8.51 2.62
C THR A 136 -14.63 -9.98 2.63
N ARG A 137 -15.54 -10.37 3.52
CA ARG A 137 -16.22 -11.68 3.46
C ARG A 137 -17.20 -11.70 2.30
N THR A 138 -17.14 -12.73 1.44
CA THR A 138 -17.94 -12.84 0.22
C THR A 138 -18.66 -14.19 0.12
N ALA A 139 -19.49 -14.51 1.13
CA ALA A 139 -20.16 -15.80 1.25
C ALA A 139 -21.06 -16.18 0.05
N HIS A 140 -21.50 -15.22 -0.75
CA HIS A 140 -22.30 -15.46 -1.96
C HIS A 140 -21.50 -16.12 -3.12
N LEU A 141 -20.16 -16.17 -2.99
CA LEU A 141 -19.26 -16.89 -3.91
C LEU A 141 -18.98 -18.32 -3.48
N ASP A 142 -19.37 -18.72 -2.26
CA ASP A 142 -19.17 -20.05 -1.73
C ASP A 142 -19.89 -21.10 -2.61
N GLY A 143 -19.19 -22.19 -2.89
CA GLY A 143 -19.71 -23.26 -3.74
C GLY A 143 -19.74 -22.94 -5.24
N LYS A 144 -19.18 -21.80 -5.68
CA LYS A 144 -19.13 -21.35 -7.09
C LYS A 144 -17.72 -21.11 -7.58
N HIS A 145 -16.81 -20.70 -6.69
CA HIS A 145 -15.42 -20.40 -7.01
C HIS A 145 -14.49 -21.17 -6.09
N VAL A 146 -13.44 -21.74 -6.66
CA VAL A 146 -12.46 -22.53 -5.91
C VAL A 146 -11.53 -21.63 -5.14
N VAL A 147 -11.62 -21.65 -3.81
CA VAL A 147 -10.68 -20.98 -2.91
C VAL A 147 -9.41 -21.84 -2.83
N PHE A 148 -8.25 -21.27 -3.16
CA PHE A 148 -6.99 -22.02 -3.26
C PHE A 148 -5.83 -21.44 -2.44
N GLY A 149 -6.06 -20.34 -1.72
CA GLY A 149 -5.02 -19.72 -0.91
C GLY A 149 -5.52 -18.54 -0.10
N LYS A 150 -4.58 -17.90 0.57
CA LYS A 150 -4.82 -16.68 1.35
C LYS A 150 -3.61 -15.76 1.30
N VAL A 151 -3.84 -14.46 1.40
CA VAL A 151 -2.80 -13.47 1.67
C VAL A 151 -2.35 -13.64 3.13
N VAL A 152 -1.05 -13.84 3.34
CA VAL A 152 -0.44 -13.95 4.67
C VAL A 152 0.27 -12.67 5.07
N LYS A 153 0.82 -11.92 4.09
CA LYS A 153 1.39 -10.58 4.29
C LYS A 153 1.07 -9.69 3.08
N GLY A 154 1.14 -8.38 3.26
CA GLY A 154 0.89 -7.42 2.18
C GLY A 154 -0.59 -7.13 1.95
N MET A 155 -1.50 -7.39 2.91
CA MET A 155 -2.90 -6.93 2.82
C MET A 155 -3.02 -5.42 2.65
N GLY A 156 -2.03 -4.66 3.08
CA GLY A 156 -1.96 -3.23 2.83
C GLY A 156 -1.82 -2.89 1.35
N VAL A 157 -1.03 -3.66 0.60
CA VAL A 157 -0.89 -3.52 -0.85
C VAL A 157 -2.22 -3.85 -1.54
N VAL A 158 -2.90 -4.93 -1.13
CA VAL A 158 -4.26 -5.26 -1.62
C VAL A 158 -5.23 -4.10 -1.38
N ARG A 159 -5.15 -3.45 -0.21
CA ARG A 159 -5.94 -2.24 0.10
C ARG A 159 -5.58 -1.05 -0.77
N SER A 160 -4.31 -0.85 -1.07
CA SER A 160 -3.88 0.20 -2.00
C SER A 160 -4.49 -0.02 -3.39
N ILE A 161 -4.50 -1.27 -3.88
CA ILE A 161 -5.17 -1.65 -5.14
C ILE A 161 -6.67 -1.33 -5.05
N GLU A 162 -7.34 -1.79 -3.99
CA GLU A 162 -8.79 -1.56 -3.76
C GLU A 162 -9.19 -0.08 -3.79
N HIS A 163 -8.28 0.81 -3.41
CA HIS A 163 -8.52 2.26 -3.31
C HIS A 163 -8.00 3.04 -4.52
N VAL A 164 -7.54 2.38 -5.57
CA VAL A 164 -7.27 3.07 -6.84
C VAL A 164 -8.57 3.68 -7.36
N THR A 165 -8.49 4.90 -7.88
CA THR A 165 -9.64 5.57 -8.47
C THR A 165 -10.29 4.64 -9.51
N PRO A 166 -11.59 4.35 -9.41
CA PRO A 166 -12.27 3.53 -10.42
C PRO A 166 -12.38 4.30 -11.74
N GLY A 167 -12.15 3.59 -12.83
CA GLY A 167 -12.48 4.01 -14.18
C GLY A 167 -13.77 3.35 -14.67
N ASP A 168 -13.90 3.18 -15.98
CA ASP A 168 -15.07 2.55 -16.59
C ASP A 168 -15.10 1.03 -16.30
N ALA A 169 -16.29 0.47 -16.11
CA ALA A 169 -16.54 -0.97 -15.94
C ALA A 169 -15.70 -1.63 -14.81
N ASP A 170 -15.56 -0.94 -13.68
CA ASP A 170 -14.76 -1.39 -12.52
C ASP A 170 -13.22 -1.53 -12.81
N CYS A 171 -12.76 -1.05 -13.97
CA CYS A 171 -11.32 -1.04 -14.29
C CYS A 171 -10.63 0.09 -13.51
N PRO A 172 -9.43 -0.13 -12.92
CA PRO A 172 -8.68 0.94 -12.28
C PRO A 172 -8.30 2.06 -13.27
N ALA A 173 -8.48 3.33 -12.88
CA ALA A 173 -8.08 4.49 -13.70
C ALA A 173 -6.55 4.63 -13.85
N SER A 174 -5.77 3.99 -12.99
CA SER A 174 -4.30 3.89 -13.07
C SER A 174 -3.93 2.42 -13.20
N ASP A 175 -2.95 2.13 -14.03
CA ASP A 175 -2.47 0.76 -14.22
C ASP A 175 -2.02 0.14 -12.89
N VAL A 176 -2.54 -1.04 -12.60
CA VAL A 176 -2.14 -1.86 -11.46
C VAL A 176 -1.51 -3.12 -12.01
N LEU A 177 -0.18 -3.24 -11.93
CA LEU A 177 0.58 -4.30 -12.59
C LEU A 177 1.30 -5.20 -11.58
N ILE A 178 1.36 -6.48 -11.89
CA ILE A 178 2.26 -7.45 -11.26
C ILE A 178 3.62 -7.28 -11.97
N VAL A 179 4.54 -6.54 -11.36
CA VAL A 179 5.85 -6.24 -11.97
C VAL A 179 6.86 -7.36 -11.77
N ASP A 180 6.68 -8.16 -10.73
CA ASP A 180 7.42 -9.40 -10.48
C ASP A 180 6.58 -10.39 -9.69
N CYS A 181 6.87 -11.67 -9.82
CA CYS A 181 6.18 -12.74 -9.10
C CYS A 181 7.04 -14.00 -9.07
N GLY A 182 6.77 -14.87 -8.11
CA GLY A 182 7.51 -16.13 -7.98
C GLY A 182 7.07 -16.96 -6.80
N GLU A 183 7.74 -18.09 -6.62
CA GLU A 183 7.62 -18.94 -5.44
C GLU A 183 8.66 -18.53 -4.38
N ILE A 184 8.26 -18.59 -3.12
CA ILE A 184 9.16 -18.38 -1.97
C ILE A 184 9.57 -19.76 -1.45
N PRO A 185 10.85 -20.13 -1.58
CA PRO A 185 11.33 -21.42 -1.06
C PRO A 185 11.06 -21.60 0.42
N GLU A 186 10.88 -22.84 0.86
CA GLU A 186 10.64 -23.13 2.28
C GLU A 186 11.83 -22.61 3.14
N GLY A 187 11.49 -21.86 4.20
CA GLY A 187 12.48 -21.24 5.09
C GLY A 187 13.17 -19.99 4.53
N ALA A 188 12.91 -19.60 3.28
CA ALA A 188 13.47 -18.37 2.73
C ALA A 188 12.74 -17.13 3.25
N ASP A 189 13.45 -15.99 3.25
CA ASP A 189 12.89 -14.68 3.55
C ASP A 189 11.84 -14.32 2.48
N ASP A 190 10.71 -13.80 2.92
CA ASP A 190 9.62 -13.39 2.04
C ASP A 190 9.87 -12.04 1.34
N GLY A 191 10.92 -11.32 1.71
CA GLY A 191 11.34 -10.06 1.10
C GLY A 191 10.42 -8.88 1.38
N ILE A 192 9.50 -8.98 2.34
CA ILE A 192 8.64 -7.84 2.75
C ILE A 192 9.42 -6.79 3.53
N CYS A 193 10.32 -7.24 4.41
CA CYS A 193 11.24 -6.35 5.09
C CYS A 193 12.28 -5.85 4.11
N ASN A 194 12.56 -4.54 4.15
CA ASN A 194 13.50 -3.90 3.22
C ASN A 194 13.15 -4.10 1.72
N PHE A 195 11.86 -4.19 1.40
CA PHE A 195 11.38 -4.35 0.01
C PHE A 195 11.96 -3.28 -0.93
N PHE A 196 12.04 -2.03 -0.50
CA PHE A 196 12.61 -0.92 -1.27
C PHE A 196 14.14 -0.85 -1.26
N GLN A 197 14.83 -1.77 -0.58
CA GLN A 197 16.31 -1.87 -0.50
C GLN A 197 17.00 -0.57 -0.08
N ASP A 198 16.35 0.22 0.77
CA ASP A 198 16.85 1.49 1.29
C ASP A 198 17.38 1.40 2.72
N GLY A 199 17.47 0.19 3.27
CA GLY A 199 17.91 -0.10 4.63
C GLY A 199 16.81 -0.05 5.69
N ASP A 200 15.60 0.32 5.34
CA ASP A 200 14.43 0.25 6.22
C ASP A 200 13.93 -1.18 6.35
N SER A 201 14.31 -1.84 7.43
CA SER A 201 14.01 -3.25 7.71
C SER A 201 12.62 -3.51 8.27
N TYR A 202 11.81 -2.49 8.49
CA TYR A 202 10.44 -2.65 8.95
C TYR A 202 9.52 -2.97 7.76
N PRO A 203 8.53 -3.87 7.89
CA PRO A 203 7.52 -4.06 6.86
C PRO A 203 6.68 -2.79 6.68
N ASP A 204 6.09 -2.59 5.51
CA ASP A 204 5.31 -1.38 5.21
C ASP A 204 4.05 -1.26 6.08
N TRP A 205 3.52 -2.38 6.53
CA TRP A 205 2.40 -2.46 7.46
C TRP A 205 2.78 -3.18 8.74
N PRO A 206 2.44 -2.63 9.93
CA PRO A 206 2.73 -3.27 11.22
C PRO A 206 2.19 -4.69 11.35
N ALA A 207 1.06 -4.99 10.68
CA ALA A 207 0.44 -6.31 10.70
C ALA A 207 1.27 -7.40 9.99
N ASP A 208 2.26 -7.01 9.18
CA ASP A 208 3.15 -7.92 8.46
C ASP A 208 4.43 -8.27 9.25
N LEU A 209 4.58 -7.74 10.48
CA LEU A 209 5.62 -8.15 11.41
C LEU A 209 5.47 -9.64 11.76
N ASN A 210 6.58 -10.38 11.77
CA ASN A 210 6.58 -11.80 12.17
C ASN A 210 6.14 -11.97 13.62
N GLU A 211 6.60 -11.06 14.49
CA GLU A 211 6.21 -10.98 15.90
C GLU A 211 5.79 -9.55 16.20
N ILE A 212 4.68 -9.39 16.90
CA ILE A 212 4.15 -8.07 17.28
C ILE A 212 4.72 -7.71 18.66
N PRO A 213 5.65 -6.73 18.76
CA PRO A 213 6.22 -6.33 20.03
C PRO A 213 5.18 -5.69 20.96
N ASN A 214 5.26 -5.97 22.25
CA ASN A 214 4.37 -5.36 23.25
C ASN A 214 4.89 -4.00 23.74
N GLU A 215 6.20 -3.78 23.70
CA GLU A 215 6.88 -2.62 24.27
C GLU A 215 6.57 -1.33 23.47
N LEU A 216 5.99 -0.33 24.11
CA LEU A 216 5.77 0.99 23.49
C LEU A 216 7.08 1.63 23.01
N SER A 217 8.18 1.44 23.76
CA SER A 217 9.51 1.94 23.42
C SER A 217 10.01 1.41 22.07
N TRP A 218 9.75 0.13 21.77
CA TRP A 218 10.08 -0.47 20.49
C TRP A 218 9.32 0.22 19.34
N TRP A 219 8.01 0.42 19.50
CA TRP A 219 7.17 1.08 18.50
C TRP A 219 7.61 2.52 18.24
N MET A 220 7.91 3.28 19.31
CA MET A 220 8.42 4.64 19.17
C MET A 220 9.79 4.69 18.48
N SER A 221 10.66 3.71 18.76
CA SER A 221 11.94 3.57 18.06
C SER A 221 11.74 3.30 16.58
N ALA A 222 10.83 2.38 16.21
CA ALA A 222 10.47 2.10 14.84
C ALA A 222 9.92 3.34 14.12
N VAL A 223 8.98 4.07 14.74
CA VAL A 223 8.45 5.34 14.21
C VAL A 223 9.56 6.34 13.91
N ASN A 224 10.49 6.53 14.84
CA ASN A 224 11.60 7.48 14.66
C ASN A 224 12.56 7.03 13.57
N SER A 225 12.88 5.73 13.48
CA SER A 225 13.72 5.16 12.44
C SER A 225 13.09 5.33 11.06
N ILE A 226 11.82 4.95 10.89
CA ILE A 226 11.10 5.08 9.61
C ILE A 226 11.00 6.56 9.19
N LYS A 227 10.71 7.47 10.15
CA LYS A 227 10.71 8.92 9.90
C LYS A 227 12.09 9.40 9.42
N ALA A 228 13.18 8.86 9.99
CA ALA A 228 14.54 9.21 9.57
C ALA A 228 14.82 8.78 8.11
N PHE A 229 14.41 7.58 7.70
CA PHE A 229 14.47 7.17 6.28
C PHE A 229 13.69 8.12 5.38
N GLY A 230 12.49 8.55 5.79
CA GLY A 230 11.75 9.58 5.06
C GLY A 230 12.52 10.88 4.92
N ASN A 231 13.22 11.33 5.96
CA ASN A 231 14.05 12.52 5.91
C ASN A 231 15.25 12.36 4.96
N GLU A 232 15.86 11.18 4.89
CA GLU A 232 16.96 10.90 3.95
C GLU A 232 16.49 10.94 2.50
N HIS A 233 15.33 10.34 2.19
CA HIS A 233 14.73 10.45 0.86
C HIS A 233 14.37 11.89 0.52
N PHE A 234 13.85 12.66 1.47
CA PHE A 234 13.55 14.08 1.26
C PHE A 234 14.80 14.88 0.91
N LYS A 235 15.93 14.64 1.60
CA LYS A 235 17.24 15.28 1.30
C LYS A 235 17.73 14.93 -0.10
N LYS A 236 17.50 13.68 -0.54
CA LYS A 236 17.83 13.21 -1.90
C LYS A 236 16.85 13.69 -2.97
N GLN A 237 15.86 14.52 -2.60
CA GLN A 237 14.77 15.02 -3.46
C GLN A 237 13.82 13.93 -3.98
N ASP A 238 13.88 12.74 -3.43
CA ASP A 238 12.91 11.67 -3.67
C ASP A 238 11.68 11.87 -2.77
N TYR A 239 10.86 12.86 -3.15
CA TYR A 239 9.72 13.28 -2.34
C TYR A 239 8.59 12.24 -2.29
N LYS A 240 8.47 11.40 -3.34
CA LYS A 240 7.47 10.32 -3.37
C LYS A 240 7.79 9.24 -2.35
N MET A 241 9.04 8.76 -2.32
CA MET A 241 9.47 7.77 -1.33
C MET A 241 9.47 8.36 0.07
N ALA A 242 9.91 9.62 0.25
CA ALA A 242 9.80 10.32 1.53
C ALA A 242 8.36 10.29 2.07
N LEU A 243 7.37 10.58 1.21
CA LEU A 243 5.95 10.56 1.56
C LEU A 243 5.48 9.14 1.93
N LYS A 244 5.93 8.08 1.21
CA LYS A 244 5.64 6.68 1.58
C LYS A 244 6.17 6.36 2.98
N LYS A 245 7.41 6.75 3.29
CA LYS A 245 8.01 6.54 4.63
C LYS A 245 7.27 7.30 5.73
N TYR A 246 6.86 8.54 5.49
CA TYR A 246 6.07 9.28 6.48
C TYR A 246 4.69 8.63 6.71
N ARG A 247 4.01 8.17 5.67
CA ARG A 247 2.76 7.41 5.81
C ARG A 247 2.96 6.11 6.59
N LYS A 248 4.06 5.39 6.30
CA LYS A 248 4.46 4.20 7.06
C LYS A 248 4.69 4.52 8.53
N ALA A 249 5.43 5.59 8.84
CA ALA A 249 5.67 6.03 10.21
C ALA A 249 4.36 6.34 10.97
N LEU A 250 3.36 6.94 10.30
CA LEU A 250 2.03 7.17 10.88
C LEU A 250 1.31 5.85 11.20
N ARG A 251 1.36 4.84 10.31
CA ARG A 251 0.76 3.51 10.58
C ARG A 251 1.36 2.85 11.83
N TYR A 252 2.68 2.98 12.02
CA TYR A 252 3.36 2.49 13.23
C TYR A 252 2.99 3.29 14.47
N LEU A 253 2.84 4.60 14.31
CA LEU A 253 2.43 5.49 15.41
C LEU A 253 0.98 5.22 15.86
N ASP A 254 0.08 4.85 14.92
CA ASP A 254 -1.30 4.51 15.26
C ASP A 254 -1.36 3.30 16.21
N ILE A 255 -0.49 2.29 16.03
CA ILE A 255 -0.38 1.15 16.96
C ILE A 255 0.04 1.60 18.36
N CYS A 256 0.87 2.65 18.49
CA CYS A 256 1.26 3.18 19.78
C CYS A 256 0.05 3.63 20.62
N TRP A 257 -0.99 4.19 19.99
CA TRP A 257 -2.20 4.63 20.69
C TRP A 257 -3.09 3.49 21.20
N GLU A 258 -2.93 2.29 20.63
CA GLU A 258 -3.68 1.09 21.03
C GLU A 258 -3.04 0.37 22.22
N LYS A 259 -1.82 0.78 22.63
CA LYS A 259 -1.11 0.15 23.75
C LYS A 259 -1.67 0.61 25.10
N GLU A 260 -1.66 -0.30 26.07
CA GLU A 260 -2.07 0.00 27.43
C GLU A 260 -1.07 0.93 28.15
N GLY A 261 -1.54 1.67 29.14
CA GLY A 261 -0.69 2.48 30.02
C GLY A 261 -0.16 3.76 29.39
N ILE A 262 -0.91 4.39 28.46
CA ILE A 262 -0.62 5.70 27.90
C ILE A 262 -1.03 6.78 28.91
N ASP A 263 -0.04 7.35 29.61
CA ASP A 263 -0.18 8.52 30.45
C ASP A 263 -0.12 9.83 29.62
N GLU A 264 -0.29 10.98 30.28
CA GLU A 264 -0.29 12.28 29.61
C GLU A 264 1.07 12.63 28.98
N GLU A 265 2.18 12.24 29.61
CA GLU A 265 3.53 12.47 29.08
C GLU A 265 3.75 11.69 27.77
N ARG A 266 3.41 10.41 27.76
CA ARG A 266 3.47 9.54 26.57
C ARG A 266 2.53 10.03 25.48
N SER A 267 1.30 10.40 25.84
CA SER A 267 0.32 10.98 24.92
C SER A 267 0.84 12.26 24.27
N SER A 268 1.47 13.15 25.04
CA SER A 268 2.12 14.35 24.51
C SER A 268 3.28 14.03 23.56
N ALA A 269 4.10 13.05 23.90
CA ALA A 269 5.20 12.60 23.03
C ALA A 269 4.67 12.02 21.70
N LEU A 270 3.61 11.23 21.73
CA LEU A 270 2.95 10.69 20.54
C LEU A 270 2.36 11.80 19.66
N ARG A 271 1.63 12.75 20.25
CA ARG A 271 1.10 13.93 19.53
C ARG A 271 2.23 14.73 18.86
N LYS A 272 3.31 14.98 19.57
CA LYS A 272 4.49 15.67 19.03
C LYS A 272 5.13 14.92 17.86
N ALA A 273 5.30 13.59 17.96
CA ALA A 273 5.80 12.77 16.89
C ALA A 273 4.89 12.83 15.65
N LYS A 274 3.56 12.73 15.85
CA LYS A 274 2.54 12.83 14.80
C LYS A 274 2.60 14.18 14.09
N SER A 275 2.65 15.27 14.84
CA SER A 275 2.78 16.62 14.32
C SER A 275 4.05 16.80 13.47
N GLN A 276 5.19 16.27 13.91
CA GLN A 276 6.45 16.32 13.14
C GLN A 276 6.34 15.54 11.81
N ILE A 277 5.74 14.35 11.84
CA ILE A 277 5.58 13.52 10.63
C ILE A 277 4.67 14.23 9.63
N PHE A 278 3.53 14.78 10.05
CA PHE A 278 2.65 15.54 9.17
C PHE A 278 3.32 16.80 8.62
N THR A 279 4.12 17.51 9.42
CA THR A 279 4.91 18.66 8.95
C THR A 279 5.88 18.27 7.82
N ASN A 280 6.55 17.12 7.94
CA ASN A 280 7.47 16.62 6.92
C ASN A 280 6.72 16.10 5.69
N SER A 281 5.58 15.44 5.89
CA SER A 281 4.68 15.02 4.81
C SER A 281 4.19 16.22 3.99
N ALA A 282 3.72 17.28 4.65
CA ALA A 282 3.31 18.53 4.01
C ALA A 282 4.43 19.15 3.16
N ALA A 283 5.67 19.12 3.66
CA ALA A 283 6.82 19.59 2.90
C ALA A 283 7.05 18.78 1.61
N SER A 284 6.90 17.45 1.66
CA SER A 284 6.99 16.57 0.50
C SER A 284 5.88 16.85 -0.52
N LYS A 285 4.63 16.99 -0.03
CA LYS A 285 3.47 17.30 -0.88
C LYS A 285 3.61 18.65 -1.57
N LEU A 286 4.12 19.68 -0.88
CA LEU A 286 4.45 20.97 -1.50
C LEU A 286 5.43 20.83 -2.67
N LYS A 287 6.45 19.98 -2.51
CA LYS A 287 7.43 19.72 -3.59
C LYS A 287 6.85 18.93 -4.75
N LEU A 288 5.85 18.11 -4.50
CA LEU A 288 5.13 17.33 -5.51
C LEU A 288 3.96 18.10 -6.16
N GLY A 289 3.67 19.33 -5.69
CA GLY A 289 2.55 20.13 -6.20
C GLY A 289 1.18 19.76 -5.63
N ASP A 290 1.10 18.83 -4.69
CA ASP A 290 -0.14 18.50 -3.98
C ASP A 290 -0.43 19.53 -2.88
N LEU A 291 -0.90 20.70 -3.30
CA LEU A 291 -1.11 21.85 -2.41
C LEU A 291 -2.25 21.63 -1.41
N LYS A 292 -3.34 20.98 -1.87
CA LYS A 292 -4.48 20.67 -1.00
C LYS A 292 -4.14 19.61 0.04
N GLY A 293 -3.43 18.57 -0.37
CA GLY A 293 -2.92 17.55 0.54
C GLY A 293 -1.91 18.12 1.55
N ALA A 294 -1.09 19.11 1.13
CA ALA A 294 -0.18 19.79 2.03
C ALA A 294 -0.92 20.62 3.10
N LEU A 295 -1.99 21.34 2.72
CA LEU A 295 -2.84 22.07 3.69
C LEU A 295 -3.45 21.12 4.70
N LEU A 296 -4.02 20.00 4.27
CA LEU A 296 -4.62 19.01 5.16
C LEU A 296 -3.59 18.46 6.16
N ASP A 297 -2.37 18.15 5.71
CA ASP A 297 -1.30 17.67 6.59
C ASP A 297 -0.86 18.76 7.59
N THR A 298 -0.80 20.04 7.17
CA THR A 298 -0.45 21.12 8.08
C THR A 298 -1.54 21.36 9.14
N ASP A 299 -2.81 21.19 8.80
CA ASP A 299 -3.92 21.28 9.77
C ASP A 299 -3.81 20.18 10.84
N PHE A 300 -3.51 18.92 10.42
CA PHE A 300 -3.23 17.85 11.37
C PHE A 300 -2.00 18.17 12.25
N ALA A 301 -0.92 18.66 11.64
CA ALA A 301 0.30 19.00 12.36
C ALA A 301 0.09 20.11 13.41
N ILE A 302 -0.71 21.13 13.09
CA ILE A 302 -1.01 22.25 14.00
C ILE A 302 -1.95 21.79 15.13
N ARG A 303 -2.94 20.96 14.81
CA ARG A 303 -3.89 20.43 15.79
C ARG A 303 -3.22 19.52 16.83
N ASP A 304 -2.33 18.63 16.37
CA ASP A 304 -1.69 17.61 17.20
C ASP A 304 -0.39 18.11 17.86
N GLY A 305 0.17 19.24 17.41
CA GLY A 305 1.43 19.82 17.90
C GLY A 305 1.29 21.23 18.42
N GLU A 306 1.53 21.41 19.72
CA GLU A 306 1.60 22.73 20.31
C GLU A 306 2.79 23.51 19.70
N ASN A 307 2.54 24.78 19.33
CA ASN A 307 3.57 25.72 18.89
C ASN A 307 4.43 25.26 17.71
N ASN A 308 3.84 24.58 16.72
CA ASN A 308 4.56 24.11 15.54
C ASN A 308 4.72 25.22 14.48
N ALA A 309 5.71 26.09 14.66
CA ALA A 309 6.04 27.18 13.72
C ALA A 309 6.33 26.67 12.30
N LYS A 310 6.99 25.50 12.17
CA LYS A 310 7.29 24.90 10.86
C LYS A 310 6.03 24.48 10.12
N ALA A 311 5.04 23.91 10.80
CA ALA A 311 3.76 23.56 10.18
C ALA A 311 3.03 24.80 9.67
N LEU A 312 2.94 25.86 10.50
CA LEU A 312 2.36 27.14 10.12
C LEU A 312 3.10 27.77 8.92
N PHE A 313 4.43 27.67 8.90
CA PHE A 313 5.22 28.15 7.76
C PHE A 313 4.89 27.37 6.47
N ARG A 314 4.79 26.04 6.54
CA ARG A 314 4.40 25.21 5.38
C ARG A 314 2.96 25.50 4.92
N GLN A 315 2.05 25.74 5.87
CA GLN A 315 0.68 26.16 5.58
C GLN A 315 0.66 27.46 4.79
N GLY A 316 1.42 28.46 5.24
CA GLY A 316 1.56 29.73 4.52
C GLY A 316 2.14 29.56 3.12
N GLN A 317 3.13 28.66 2.93
CA GLN A 317 3.66 28.33 1.62
C GLN A 317 2.62 27.69 0.70
N ALA A 318 1.78 26.79 1.22
CA ALA A 318 0.69 26.16 0.46
C ALA A 318 -0.36 27.19 0.04
N TYR A 319 -0.79 28.07 0.92
CA TYR A 319 -1.72 29.18 0.59
C TYR A 319 -1.11 30.15 -0.44
N MET A 320 0.19 30.49 -0.32
CA MET A 320 0.87 31.31 -1.33
C MET A 320 0.85 30.68 -2.71
N ALA A 321 1.06 29.37 -2.78
CA ALA A 321 1.04 28.61 -4.05
C ALA A 321 -0.39 28.49 -4.63
N LEU A 322 -1.41 28.44 -3.78
CA LEU A 322 -2.83 28.50 -4.16
C LEU A 322 -3.32 29.94 -4.48
N ASN A 323 -2.45 30.95 -4.35
CA ASN A 323 -2.76 32.36 -4.50
C ASN A 323 -3.76 32.92 -3.49
N ASP A 324 -3.94 32.22 -2.35
CA ASP A 324 -4.67 32.72 -1.16
C ASP A 324 -3.71 33.51 -0.26
N VAL A 325 -3.45 34.75 -0.68
CA VAL A 325 -2.39 35.56 -0.08
C VAL A 325 -2.74 36.03 1.34
N ASP A 326 -4.03 36.21 1.64
CA ASP A 326 -4.49 36.63 2.95
C ASP A 326 -4.33 35.52 3.97
N ALA A 327 -4.76 34.30 3.65
CA ALA A 327 -4.56 33.11 4.49
C ALA A 327 -3.06 32.81 4.70
N ALA A 328 -2.24 33.01 3.65
CA ALA A 328 -0.80 32.86 3.74
C ALA A 328 -0.19 33.86 4.73
N ALA A 329 -0.56 35.13 4.65
CA ALA A 329 -0.08 36.18 5.56
C ALA A 329 -0.45 35.87 7.01
N GLU A 330 -1.68 35.38 7.28
CA GLU A 330 -2.10 34.96 8.63
C GLU A 330 -1.28 33.79 9.16
N SER A 331 -1.04 32.76 8.33
CA SER A 331 -0.20 31.61 8.72
C SER A 331 1.23 32.02 9.01
N PHE A 332 1.84 32.89 8.19
CA PHE A 332 3.18 33.42 8.45
C PHE A 332 3.25 34.33 9.68
N LYS A 333 2.22 35.13 9.97
CA LYS A 333 2.14 35.92 11.22
C LYS A 333 2.15 35.03 12.44
N LYS A 334 1.30 33.96 12.44
CA LYS A 334 1.25 32.98 13.53
C LYS A 334 2.61 32.29 13.71
N ALA A 335 3.26 31.88 12.60
CA ALA A 335 4.60 31.29 12.65
C ALA A 335 5.64 32.27 13.25
N LEU A 336 5.58 33.55 12.87
CA LEU A 336 6.50 34.56 13.37
C LEU A 336 6.31 34.89 14.85
N LEU A 337 5.09 34.75 15.40
CA LEU A 337 4.85 34.88 16.84
C LEU A 337 5.58 33.78 17.63
N LEU A 338 5.70 32.59 17.07
CA LEU A 338 6.41 31.47 17.69
C LEU A 338 7.93 31.56 17.50
N GLU A 339 8.38 31.98 16.32
CA GLU A 339 9.81 32.15 15.99
C GLU A 339 10.11 33.59 15.51
N PRO A 340 10.17 34.58 16.41
CA PRO A 340 10.26 36.02 16.06
C PRO A 340 11.51 36.40 15.29
N ASN A 341 12.57 35.61 15.39
CA ASN A 341 13.86 35.92 14.77
C ASN A 341 14.11 35.18 13.45
N ASP A 342 13.20 34.31 13.00
CA ASP A 342 13.38 33.57 11.75
C ASP A 342 13.31 34.50 10.53
N ALA A 343 14.42 34.59 9.79
CA ALA A 343 14.54 35.46 8.62
C ALA A 343 13.73 34.94 7.42
N GLY A 344 13.54 33.62 7.33
CA GLY A 344 12.76 32.97 6.27
C GLY A 344 11.28 33.30 6.41
N ILE A 345 10.73 33.19 7.63
CA ILE A 345 9.33 33.55 7.93
C ILE A 345 9.10 35.05 7.65
N LYS A 346 10.01 35.93 8.11
CA LYS A 346 9.94 37.37 7.83
C LYS A 346 9.89 37.68 6.35
N ARG A 347 10.76 37.02 5.57
CA ARG A 347 10.81 37.23 4.12
C ARG A 347 9.50 36.84 3.44
N GLU A 348 8.97 35.65 3.74
CA GLU A 348 7.73 35.16 3.14
C GLU A 348 6.50 35.99 3.57
N LEU A 349 6.42 36.42 4.82
CA LEU A 349 5.39 37.34 5.27
C LEU A 349 5.43 38.68 4.53
N ASN A 350 6.63 39.24 4.32
CA ASN A 350 6.77 40.49 3.57
C ASN A 350 6.39 40.31 2.10
N ALA A 351 6.70 39.15 1.49
CA ALA A 351 6.30 38.83 0.13
C ALA A 351 4.76 38.73 0.01
N ALA A 352 4.10 38.07 0.97
CA ALA A 352 2.64 37.99 1.04
C ALA A 352 2.02 39.38 1.16
N ARG A 353 2.50 40.24 2.10
CA ARG A 353 2.00 41.61 2.28
C ARG A 353 2.14 42.49 1.04
N LYS A 354 3.24 42.36 0.30
CA LYS A 354 3.43 43.11 -0.96
C LYS A 354 2.41 42.70 -2.02
N LYS A 355 2.08 41.40 -2.12
CA LYS A 355 1.03 40.93 -3.05
C LYS A 355 -0.35 41.48 -2.65
N VAL A 356 -0.74 41.43 -1.37
CA VAL A 356 -2.00 42.02 -0.86
C VAL A 356 -2.09 43.51 -1.20
N GLY A 357 -1.01 44.27 -0.93
CA GLY A 357 -0.96 45.71 -1.23
C GLY A 357 -1.04 46.04 -2.73
N GLY A 358 -0.50 45.16 -3.58
CA GLY A 358 -0.64 45.25 -5.05
C GLY A 358 -2.08 45.03 -5.52
N PHE A 359 -2.76 44.01 -4.99
CA PHE A 359 -4.18 43.74 -5.29
C PHE A 359 -5.11 44.89 -4.88
N ASN A 360 -4.89 45.47 -3.70
CA ASN A 360 -5.71 46.59 -3.21
C ASN A 360 -5.50 47.87 -4.04
N ARG A 361 -4.31 48.10 -4.60
CA ARG A 361 -4.08 49.23 -5.54
C ARG A 361 -4.86 49.03 -6.84
N ILE A 362 -4.85 47.82 -7.42
CA ILE A 362 -5.59 47.53 -8.67
C ILE A 362 -7.09 47.65 -8.46
N ARG A 363 -7.61 47.18 -7.31
CA ARG A 363 -9.04 47.22 -6.99
C ARG A 363 -9.58 48.63 -6.75
N ASN A 364 -8.72 49.59 -6.37
CA ASN A 364 -9.07 50.99 -6.18
C ASN A 364 -8.92 51.82 -7.47
N PHE A 365 -8.43 51.22 -8.57
CA PHE A 365 -8.33 51.84 -9.90
C PHE A 365 -9.38 51.36 -10.90
N LEU A 366 -10.17 50.35 -10.55
CA LEU A 366 -11.37 49.86 -11.28
C LEU A 366 -12.65 50.35 -10.61
#